data_3b87d7fc6471f76207255a2c309df353
#
_entry.id   3b87d7fc6471f76207255a2c309df353
#
_cell.length_a   1.000
_cell.length_b   1.000
_cell.length_c   1.000
_cell.angle_alpha   90.00
_cell.angle_beta   90.00
_cell.angle_gamma   90.00
#
_symmetry.space_group_name_H-M   'P 1'
#
loop_
_entity.id
_entity.type
_entity.pdbx_description
1 polymer ?
#
loop_
_entity_poly.entity_id
_entity_poly.type
_entity_poly.pdbx_seq_one_letter_code
_entity_poly.pdbx_strand_id
1 'polypeptide(L)'
;MGFENLPREILSLVISLLIERASPCLDPHDNLQHICNARLVCRLWNTLARPFVFENVRLANTDGEYQAWNDMLDSEAVRQAVRCAYIRSAPDDDHPLGIWNAYTDCGYNGLLSAIGRISELDRMKSLHLRFSRHCAGVETDDPRDEVVEDIRRRQEILESVFKTIQRRSSNKCSASTMRSLTIENLQNAPLPEFTSSELFRSVTKDLDALHLMVADEYDEAGPDWDTYRIERQVFEPYLHHQWLAPLSDHLVCLTLFFQVGWGTIPGYFDGSGLHFPRLKTLNLGNFVIGHHNQFDWVLTQSSLMSLHLDRCSIVSHITTHEDNIEKWHVRTNDWYEYPLGSFGIDGPYVIYGFSGTWEAIFDSIRTGLPQLTDLCYHYEDDPVFPVPPGVLSVSLSNKRYTTFDDFWHDADEESGGQDFGDSEWGYPDKRYVNRSKETEMGDSRALNALLQEIRQRQQALRLD
;
A
#
# COMPACT_ATOMS: atom_id res chain seq x y z
N MET A 1 44.88 17.56 -6.69
CA MET A 1 44.84 16.17 -6.21
C MET A 1 43.87 15.43 -7.11
N GLY A 2 44.36 14.44 -7.86
CA GLY A 2 43.49 13.66 -8.72
C GLY A 2 42.67 12.66 -7.87
N PHE A 3 41.49 12.30 -8.32
CA PHE A 3 40.62 11.29 -7.68
C PHE A 3 41.29 9.93 -7.48
N GLU A 4 42.40 9.68 -8.20
CA GLU A 4 43.17 8.44 -8.13
C GLU A 4 43.88 8.22 -6.78
N ASN A 5 44.03 9.27 -5.97
CA ASN A 5 44.70 9.24 -4.67
C ASN A 5 43.75 9.13 -3.47
N LEU A 6 42.44 9.01 -3.71
CA LEU A 6 41.47 8.83 -2.62
C LEU A 6 41.47 7.37 -2.12
N PRO A 7 41.32 7.14 -0.80
CA PRO A 7 41.10 5.81 -0.25
C PRO A 7 39.88 5.15 -0.89
N ARG A 8 39.90 3.82 -1.04
CA ARG A 8 38.81 3.04 -1.65
C ARG A 8 37.47 3.22 -0.94
N GLU A 9 37.52 3.40 0.37
CA GLU A 9 36.35 3.63 1.23
C GLU A 9 35.66 4.95 0.88
N ILE A 10 36.46 6.01 0.64
CA ILE A 10 35.94 7.32 0.26
C ILE A 10 35.35 7.27 -1.16
N LEU A 11 36.04 6.59 -2.08
CA LEU A 11 35.50 6.40 -3.44
C LEU A 11 34.20 5.59 -3.43
N SER A 12 34.12 4.55 -2.60
CA SER A 12 32.89 3.77 -2.44
C SER A 12 31.77 4.61 -1.87
N LEU A 13 32.06 5.45 -0.88
CA LEU A 13 31.09 6.40 -0.32
C LEU A 13 30.60 7.41 -1.38
N VAL A 14 31.52 7.98 -2.17
CA VAL A 14 31.17 8.91 -3.26
C VAL A 14 30.26 8.21 -4.28
N ILE A 15 30.58 6.97 -4.66
CA ILE A 15 29.77 6.19 -5.59
C ILE A 15 28.39 5.90 -4.99
N SER A 16 28.31 5.58 -3.69
CA SER A 16 27.02 5.33 -3.02
C SER A 16 26.11 6.56 -2.97
N LEU A 17 26.67 7.76 -3.00
CA LEU A 17 25.92 9.02 -3.07
C LEU A 17 25.35 9.32 -4.47
N LEU A 18 25.80 8.60 -5.50
CA LEU A 18 25.23 8.68 -6.84
C LEU A 18 23.90 7.92 -6.96
N ILE A 19 23.57 7.13 -5.95
CA ILE A 19 22.30 6.44 -5.85
C ILE A 19 21.33 7.40 -5.16
N GLU A 20 20.42 7.95 -5.88
CA GLU A 20 19.22 8.47 -5.25
C GLU A 20 18.53 7.28 -4.58
N ARG A 21 18.43 7.32 -3.27
CA ARG A 21 17.74 6.28 -2.54
C ARG A 21 16.26 6.39 -2.88
N ALA A 22 15.86 5.67 -3.91
CA ALA A 22 14.47 5.52 -4.26
C ALA A 22 13.71 4.99 -3.04
N SER A 23 12.49 5.45 -2.87
CA SER A 23 11.53 4.80 -1.98
C SER A 23 11.50 3.29 -2.23
N PRO A 24 11.30 2.45 -1.21
CA PRO A 24 11.21 0.98 -1.39
C PRO A 24 10.22 0.52 -2.46
N CYS A 25 9.33 1.39 -2.90
CA CYS A 25 8.28 1.08 -3.88
C CYS A 25 8.48 1.75 -5.26
N LEU A 26 9.55 2.54 -5.46
CA LEU A 26 9.90 3.02 -6.81
C LEU A 26 10.72 1.97 -7.54
N ASP A 27 10.51 1.84 -8.85
CA ASP A 27 11.30 0.94 -9.70
C ASP A 27 12.78 1.31 -9.55
N PRO A 28 13.64 0.39 -9.07
CA PRO A 28 15.04 0.69 -8.81
C PRO A 28 15.85 1.03 -10.07
N HIS A 29 15.27 0.89 -11.27
CA HIS A 29 15.97 1.15 -12.51
C HIS A 29 16.00 2.61 -12.95
N ASP A 30 15.11 3.46 -12.45
CA ASP A 30 15.00 4.85 -12.92
C ASP A 30 16.25 5.70 -12.58
N ASN A 31 17.04 5.30 -11.59
CA ASN A 31 18.20 6.07 -11.11
C ASN A 31 19.56 5.39 -11.28
N LEU A 32 19.65 4.30 -12.05
CA LEU A 32 20.93 3.59 -12.25
C LEU A 32 21.87 4.26 -13.26
N GLN A 33 21.40 5.23 -14.04
CA GLN A 33 22.20 5.84 -15.12
C GLN A 33 23.53 6.42 -14.61
N HIS A 34 23.53 7.14 -13.49
CA HIS A 34 24.74 7.74 -12.93
C HIS A 34 25.75 6.69 -12.46
N ILE A 35 25.29 5.60 -11.86
CA ILE A 35 26.17 4.51 -11.44
C ILE A 35 26.68 3.71 -12.64
N CYS A 36 25.84 3.46 -13.62
CA CYS A 36 26.25 2.84 -14.87
C CYS A 36 27.34 3.68 -15.58
N ASN A 37 27.19 5.00 -15.60
CA ASN A 37 28.22 5.90 -16.10
C ASN A 37 29.50 5.87 -15.26
N ALA A 38 29.39 5.82 -13.93
CA ALA A 38 30.55 5.70 -13.04
C ALA A 38 31.40 4.45 -13.32
N ARG A 39 30.77 3.33 -13.70
CA ARG A 39 31.50 2.10 -14.07
C ARG A 39 32.39 2.26 -15.29
N LEU A 40 32.10 3.20 -16.17
CA LEU A 40 32.87 3.46 -17.40
C LEU A 40 34.12 4.31 -17.17
N VAL A 41 34.27 4.93 -15.99
CA VAL A 41 35.39 5.84 -15.69
C VAL A 41 36.74 5.10 -15.68
N CYS A 42 36.86 4.03 -14.89
CA CYS A 42 38.04 3.18 -14.86
C CYS A 42 37.75 1.83 -14.19
N ARG A 43 38.75 0.90 -14.22
CA ARG A 43 38.60 -0.45 -13.64
C ARG A 43 38.27 -0.42 -12.14
N LEU A 44 38.86 0.48 -11.37
CA LEU A 44 38.60 0.64 -9.94
C LEU A 44 37.16 1.08 -9.69
N TRP A 45 36.70 2.11 -10.41
CA TRP A 45 35.32 2.59 -10.32
C TRP A 45 34.30 1.49 -10.73
N ASN A 46 34.59 0.72 -11.79
CA ASN A 46 33.76 -0.40 -12.17
C ASN A 46 33.65 -1.45 -11.04
N THR A 47 34.78 -1.74 -10.38
CA THR A 47 34.77 -2.71 -9.26
C THR A 47 33.97 -2.20 -8.07
N LEU A 48 34.11 -0.91 -7.74
CA LEU A 48 33.41 -0.29 -6.60
C LEU A 48 31.92 -0.04 -6.88
N ALA A 49 31.54 0.29 -8.13
CA ALA A 49 30.15 0.57 -8.50
C ALA A 49 29.33 -0.71 -8.73
N ARG A 50 29.97 -1.83 -9.12
CA ARG A 50 29.27 -3.09 -9.42
C ARG A 50 28.31 -3.56 -8.32
N PRO A 51 28.70 -3.59 -7.01
CA PRO A 51 27.78 -3.99 -5.95
C PRO A 51 26.49 -3.16 -5.93
N PHE A 52 26.57 -1.88 -6.19
CA PHE A 52 25.42 -0.98 -6.17
C PHE A 52 24.52 -1.15 -7.40
N VAL A 53 25.09 -1.43 -8.59
CA VAL A 53 24.28 -1.68 -9.81
C VAL A 53 23.41 -2.94 -9.66
N PHE A 54 23.91 -3.95 -8.96
CA PHE A 54 23.23 -5.23 -8.78
C PHE A 54 22.68 -5.41 -7.37
N GLU A 55 22.65 -4.37 -6.56
CA GLU A 55 22.02 -4.43 -5.23
C GLU A 55 20.53 -4.72 -5.34
N ASN A 56 19.89 -4.07 -6.31
CA ASN A 56 18.48 -4.28 -6.67
C ASN A 56 18.42 -4.93 -8.06
N VAL A 57 17.69 -6.01 -8.19
CA VAL A 57 17.52 -6.72 -9.47
C VAL A 57 16.03 -6.85 -9.79
N ARG A 58 15.70 -6.73 -11.08
CA ARG A 58 14.33 -6.81 -11.57
C ARG A 58 14.12 -8.07 -12.42
N LEU A 59 12.97 -8.69 -12.21
CA LEU A 59 12.40 -9.72 -13.06
C LEU A 59 11.02 -9.25 -13.53
N ALA A 60 10.84 -9.02 -14.80
CA ALA A 60 9.55 -8.75 -15.40
C ALA A 60 9.05 -9.93 -16.22
N ASN A 61 7.74 -10.00 -16.45
CA ASN A 61 7.08 -11.12 -17.12
C ASN A 61 7.16 -10.98 -18.65
N THR A 62 8.37 -11.06 -19.22
CA THR A 62 8.62 -11.10 -20.66
C THR A 62 9.78 -12.04 -21.00
N ASP A 63 9.77 -12.65 -22.17
CA ASP A 63 10.82 -13.60 -22.59
C ASP A 63 12.22 -13.00 -22.57
N GLY A 64 12.37 -11.73 -22.98
CA GLY A 64 13.65 -11.04 -22.96
C GLY A 64 14.20 -10.83 -21.54
N GLU A 65 13.32 -10.52 -20.59
CA GLU A 65 13.66 -10.36 -19.19
C GLU A 65 14.05 -11.69 -18.53
N TYR A 66 13.41 -12.80 -18.89
CA TYR A 66 13.81 -14.11 -18.36
C TYR A 66 15.23 -14.49 -18.77
N GLN A 67 15.62 -14.22 -20.03
CA GLN A 67 16.96 -14.49 -20.49
C GLN A 67 17.98 -13.59 -19.77
N ALA A 68 17.69 -12.28 -19.69
CA ALA A 68 18.55 -11.31 -18.97
C ALA A 68 18.69 -11.67 -17.49
N TRP A 69 17.59 -12.07 -16.82
CA TRP A 69 17.60 -12.56 -15.45
C TRP A 69 18.47 -13.79 -15.28
N ASN A 70 18.35 -14.77 -16.16
CA ASN A 70 19.16 -16.00 -16.12
C ASN A 70 20.64 -15.69 -16.32
N ASP A 71 20.99 -14.93 -17.36
CA ASP A 71 22.38 -14.54 -17.66
C ASP A 71 23.01 -13.75 -16.49
N MET A 72 22.25 -12.86 -15.87
CA MET A 72 22.68 -12.09 -14.71
C MET A 72 22.95 -12.99 -13.51
N LEU A 73 22.05 -13.93 -13.20
CA LEU A 73 22.16 -14.83 -12.06
C LEU A 73 23.20 -15.95 -12.29
N ASP A 74 23.68 -16.19 -13.50
CA ASP A 74 24.80 -17.09 -13.74
C ASP A 74 26.12 -16.53 -13.18
N SER A 75 26.21 -15.22 -12.95
CA SER A 75 27.34 -14.59 -12.29
C SER A 75 27.27 -14.68 -10.77
N GLU A 76 28.19 -15.42 -10.16
CA GLU A 76 28.31 -15.49 -8.70
C GLU A 76 28.51 -14.11 -8.06
N ALA A 77 29.29 -13.23 -8.69
CA ALA A 77 29.54 -11.87 -8.21
C ALA A 77 28.26 -11.04 -8.16
N VAL A 78 27.34 -11.26 -9.09
CA VAL A 78 26.02 -10.62 -9.07
C VAL A 78 25.16 -11.21 -7.95
N ARG A 79 25.03 -12.53 -7.87
CA ARG A 79 24.23 -13.18 -6.80
C ARG A 79 24.66 -12.72 -5.41
N GLN A 80 25.97 -12.52 -5.17
CA GLN A 80 26.51 -12.01 -3.91
C GLN A 80 26.24 -10.51 -3.68
N ALA A 81 25.99 -9.73 -4.71
CA ALA A 81 25.67 -8.30 -4.60
C ALA A 81 24.19 -8.05 -4.25
N VAL A 82 23.28 -8.89 -4.72
CA VAL A 82 21.83 -8.70 -4.59
C VAL A 82 21.39 -8.62 -3.14
N ARG A 83 20.58 -7.58 -2.83
CA ARG A 83 19.93 -7.34 -1.54
C ARG A 83 18.42 -7.28 -1.66
N CYS A 84 17.91 -6.81 -2.81
CA CYS A 84 16.50 -6.72 -3.12
C CYS A 84 16.21 -7.36 -4.47
N ALA A 85 15.16 -8.16 -4.56
CA ALA A 85 14.59 -8.63 -5.80
C ALA A 85 13.23 -7.96 -6.02
N TYR A 86 13.05 -7.38 -7.19
CA TYR A 86 11.82 -6.78 -7.65
C TYR A 86 11.20 -7.66 -8.73
N ILE A 87 10.01 -8.17 -8.49
CA ILE A 87 9.30 -9.07 -9.40
C ILE A 87 8.04 -8.35 -9.89
N ARG A 88 7.89 -8.27 -11.21
CA ARG A 88 6.67 -7.77 -11.84
C ARG A 88 6.01 -8.93 -12.55
N SER A 89 4.82 -9.29 -12.10
CA SER A 89 4.05 -10.38 -12.69
C SER A 89 3.37 -9.97 -14.00
N ALA A 90 3.12 -8.68 -14.16
CA ALA A 90 2.48 -8.08 -15.31
C ALA A 90 3.43 -7.14 -16.08
N PRO A 91 3.28 -6.96 -17.40
CA PRO A 91 3.99 -5.94 -18.16
C PRO A 91 3.67 -4.50 -17.71
N ASP A 92 4.46 -3.53 -18.21
CA ASP A 92 4.39 -2.13 -17.79
C ASP A 92 3.13 -1.39 -18.20
N ASP A 93 2.47 -1.82 -19.29
CA ASP A 93 1.27 -1.15 -19.77
C ASP A 93 0.05 -1.62 -18.99
N ASP A 94 -0.38 -0.78 -18.06
CA ASP A 94 -1.62 -0.93 -17.30
C ASP A 94 -2.87 -0.74 -18.19
N HIS A 95 -2.84 -1.13 -19.45
CA HIS A 95 -4.03 -1.14 -20.30
C HIS A 95 -4.89 -2.36 -20.00
N PRO A 96 -6.14 -2.17 -19.60
CA PRO A 96 -7.03 -3.28 -19.27
C PRO A 96 -7.32 -4.20 -20.45
N LEU A 97 -7.24 -3.70 -21.67
CA LEU A 97 -7.73 -4.38 -22.87
C LEU A 97 -6.70 -4.43 -24.00
N GLY A 98 -6.51 -5.58 -24.57
CA GLY A 98 -6.04 -5.78 -25.95
C GLY A 98 -4.60 -6.23 -26.19
N ILE A 99 -3.66 -6.03 -25.29
CA ILE A 99 -2.28 -6.52 -25.48
C ILE A 99 -2.07 -7.88 -24.81
N TRP A 100 -2.93 -8.25 -23.92
CA TRP A 100 -2.79 -9.38 -23.01
C TRP A 100 -3.07 -10.76 -23.62
N ASN A 101 -3.92 -10.85 -24.63
CA ASN A 101 -4.20 -12.12 -25.30
C ASN A 101 -2.96 -12.80 -25.93
N ALA A 102 -1.88 -12.02 -26.14
CA ALA A 102 -0.61 -12.55 -26.64
C ALA A 102 0.29 -13.13 -25.52
N TYR A 103 0.00 -12.82 -24.23
CA TYR A 103 0.88 -13.17 -23.11
C TYR A 103 0.36 -14.31 -22.23
N THR A 104 -0.88 -14.76 -22.42
CA THR A 104 -1.60 -15.56 -21.43
C THR A 104 -1.06 -16.98 -21.20
N ASP A 105 -0.45 -17.65 -22.16
CA ASP A 105 -0.04 -19.05 -21.96
C ASP A 105 1.46 -19.32 -21.96
N CYS A 106 2.25 -18.59 -22.75
CA CYS A 106 3.68 -18.92 -22.93
C CYS A 106 4.62 -18.31 -21.88
N GLY A 107 4.31 -17.11 -21.37
CA GLY A 107 5.20 -16.38 -20.45
C GLY A 107 5.12 -16.83 -19.00
N TYR A 108 3.98 -17.34 -18.56
CA TYR A 108 3.73 -17.66 -17.16
C TYR A 108 4.65 -18.76 -16.60
N ASN A 109 4.83 -19.85 -17.32
CA ASN A 109 5.77 -20.90 -16.90
C ASN A 109 7.22 -20.40 -16.87
N GLY A 110 7.58 -19.46 -17.74
CA GLY A 110 8.87 -18.78 -17.72
C GLY A 110 9.06 -17.96 -16.45
N LEU A 111 8.06 -17.19 -16.04
CA LEU A 111 8.07 -16.41 -14.81
C LEU A 111 8.27 -17.30 -13.58
N LEU A 112 7.48 -18.35 -13.40
CA LEU A 112 7.59 -19.27 -12.27
C LEU A 112 8.97 -19.94 -12.20
N SER A 113 9.52 -20.33 -13.35
CA SER A 113 10.87 -20.88 -13.44
C SER A 113 11.93 -19.86 -13.02
N ALA A 114 11.81 -18.61 -13.50
CA ALA A 114 12.72 -17.52 -13.14
C ALA A 114 12.64 -17.17 -11.65
N ILE A 115 11.44 -17.12 -11.06
CA ILE A 115 11.21 -16.95 -9.61
C ILE A 115 11.95 -18.04 -8.83
N GLY A 116 11.99 -19.27 -9.31
CA GLY A 116 12.71 -20.39 -8.68
C GLY A 116 14.19 -20.10 -8.41
N ARG A 117 14.83 -19.26 -9.23
CA ARG A 117 16.24 -18.86 -9.09
C ARG A 117 16.51 -17.86 -7.96
N ILE A 118 15.48 -17.24 -7.38
CA ILE A 118 15.63 -16.37 -6.17
C ILE A 118 16.28 -17.16 -5.03
N SER A 119 16.10 -18.47 -4.99
CA SER A 119 16.78 -19.34 -4.00
C SER A 119 18.32 -19.30 -4.06
N GLU A 120 18.90 -18.77 -5.16
CA GLU A 120 20.33 -18.60 -5.34
C GLU A 120 20.87 -17.28 -4.72
N LEU A 121 19.98 -16.36 -4.31
CA LEU A 121 20.32 -15.02 -3.80
C LEU A 121 20.59 -15.01 -2.30
N ASP A 122 21.79 -15.45 -1.88
CA ASP A 122 22.13 -15.68 -0.48
C ASP A 122 22.03 -14.44 0.42
N ARG A 123 22.28 -13.25 -0.14
CA ARG A 123 22.32 -11.99 0.62
C ARG A 123 21.08 -11.13 0.50
N MET A 124 20.05 -11.62 -0.19
CA MET A 124 18.80 -10.91 -0.33
C MET A 124 18.09 -10.77 1.02
N LYS A 125 17.62 -9.57 1.34
CA LYS A 125 16.89 -9.23 2.58
C LYS A 125 15.51 -8.65 2.31
N SER A 126 15.27 -8.20 1.09
CA SER A 126 14.05 -7.54 0.68
C SER A 126 13.51 -8.16 -0.61
N LEU A 127 12.21 -8.27 -0.70
CA LEU A 127 11.51 -8.68 -1.90
C LEU A 127 10.34 -7.76 -2.14
N HIS A 128 10.21 -7.31 -3.37
CA HIS A 128 9.08 -6.55 -3.87
C HIS A 128 8.39 -7.36 -4.96
N LEU A 129 7.12 -7.69 -4.76
CA LEU A 129 6.27 -8.35 -5.73
C LEU A 129 5.19 -7.36 -6.18
N ARG A 130 5.13 -7.06 -7.46
CA ARG A 130 4.12 -6.20 -8.07
C ARG A 130 3.25 -7.01 -9.01
N PHE A 131 1.96 -7.06 -8.72
CA PHE A 131 0.92 -7.59 -9.60
C PHE A 131 0.39 -6.49 -10.54
N SER A 132 -0.42 -6.89 -11.52
CA SER A 132 -1.24 -5.93 -12.27
C SER A 132 -2.13 -5.14 -11.30
N ARG A 133 -2.38 -3.87 -11.63
CA ARG A 133 -3.38 -3.08 -10.88
C ARG A 133 -4.82 -3.53 -11.17
N HIS A 134 -5.02 -4.23 -12.28
CA HIS A 134 -6.31 -4.76 -12.70
C HIS A 134 -6.41 -6.23 -12.34
N CYS A 135 -7.43 -6.60 -11.60
CA CYS A 135 -7.70 -7.96 -11.15
C CYS A 135 -9.18 -8.29 -11.27
N ALA A 136 -9.49 -9.55 -11.51
CA ALA A 136 -10.85 -10.06 -11.53
C ALA A 136 -11.13 -10.98 -10.34
N GLY A 137 -12.35 -10.93 -9.85
CA GLY A 137 -12.86 -11.85 -8.84
C GLY A 137 -13.13 -13.24 -9.36
N VAL A 138 -13.57 -14.09 -8.43
CA VAL A 138 -13.91 -15.50 -8.74
C VAL A 138 -15.21 -15.59 -9.55
N GLU A 139 -16.08 -14.60 -9.43
CA GLU A 139 -17.44 -14.61 -9.98
C GLU A 139 -17.57 -13.92 -11.35
N THR A 140 -16.48 -13.39 -11.89
CA THR A 140 -16.50 -12.75 -13.20
C THR A 140 -16.50 -13.80 -14.32
N ASP A 141 -17.69 -14.26 -14.67
CA ASP A 141 -17.94 -15.10 -15.86
C ASP A 141 -18.11 -14.26 -17.15
N ASP A 142 -17.96 -12.92 -17.08
CA ASP A 142 -18.08 -12.09 -18.27
C ASP A 142 -16.79 -12.17 -19.11
N PRO A 143 -16.88 -12.69 -20.35
CA PRO A 143 -15.72 -12.78 -21.24
C PRO A 143 -15.13 -11.40 -21.64
N ARG A 144 -15.77 -10.29 -21.23
CA ARG A 144 -15.21 -8.94 -21.37
C ARG A 144 -14.24 -8.59 -20.25
N ASP A 145 -14.31 -9.31 -19.12
CA ASP A 145 -13.39 -9.15 -18.00
C ASP A 145 -12.10 -9.94 -18.20
N GLU A 146 -11.53 -9.89 -19.40
CA GLU A 146 -10.22 -10.49 -19.67
C GLU A 146 -9.12 -9.72 -18.93
N VAL A 147 -9.09 -9.91 -17.61
CA VAL A 147 -7.96 -9.44 -16.80
C VAL A 147 -6.79 -10.39 -16.91
N VAL A 148 -5.65 -9.80 -16.86
CA VAL A 148 -4.35 -10.47 -16.99
C VAL A 148 -4.09 -11.46 -15.90
N GLU A 149 -4.52 -11.17 -14.69
CA GLU A 149 -4.21 -11.92 -13.50
C GLU A 149 -5.46 -12.13 -12.66
N ASP A 150 -6.06 -13.29 -12.81
CA ASP A 150 -7.08 -13.75 -11.90
C ASP A 150 -6.49 -14.12 -10.53
N ILE A 151 -7.35 -14.32 -9.55
CA ILE A 151 -6.95 -14.68 -8.18
C ILE A 151 -6.13 -15.96 -8.11
N ARG A 152 -6.36 -16.93 -9.01
CA ARG A 152 -5.63 -18.21 -9.03
C ARG A 152 -4.19 -18.01 -9.47
N ARG A 153 -3.96 -17.21 -10.53
CA ARG A 153 -2.61 -16.87 -10.98
C ARG A 153 -1.83 -16.09 -9.93
N ARG A 154 -2.48 -15.12 -9.26
CA ARG A 154 -1.87 -14.37 -8.17
C ARG A 154 -1.48 -15.29 -7.01
N GLN A 155 -2.36 -16.21 -6.63
CA GLN A 155 -2.05 -17.20 -5.60
C GLN A 155 -0.87 -18.10 -6.00
N GLU A 156 -0.82 -18.60 -7.22
CA GLU A 156 0.30 -19.44 -7.70
C GLU A 156 1.64 -18.69 -7.69
N ILE A 157 1.66 -17.41 -8.07
CA ILE A 157 2.85 -16.57 -7.97
C ILE A 157 3.26 -16.37 -6.52
N LEU A 158 2.33 -15.99 -5.64
CA LEU A 158 2.58 -15.84 -4.20
C LEU A 158 3.19 -17.12 -3.61
N GLU A 159 2.55 -18.26 -3.87
CA GLU A 159 3.05 -19.54 -3.39
C GLU A 159 4.45 -19.88 -3.95
N SER A 160 4.70 -19.61 -5.23
CA SER A 160 6.00 -19.86 -5.85
C SER A 160 7.10 -18.98 -5.22
N VAL A 161 6.82 -17.71 -5.00
CA VAL A 161 7.73 -16.78 -4.33
C VAL A 161 8.02 -17.25 -2.90
N PHE A 162 7.00 -17.56 -2.13
CA PHE A 162 7.14 -18.01 -0.74
C PHE A 162 7.87 -19.35 -0.64
N LYS A 163 7.55 -20.32 -1.50
CA LYS A 163 8.27 -21.62 -1.59
C LYS A 163 9.75 -21.40 -1.89
N THR A 164 10.07 -20.44 -2.73
CA THR A 164 11.46 -20.15 -3.11
C THR A 164 12.22 -19.48 -1.96
N ILE A 165 11.59 -18.55 -1.23
CA ILE A 165 12.18 -17.95 -0.01
C ILE A 165 12.40 -19.00 1.07
N GLN A 166 11.44 -19.89 1.30
CA GLN A 166 11.55 -20.98 2.27
C GLN A 166 12.69 -21.94 1.91
N ARG A 167 12.81 -22.36 0.63
CA ARG A 167 13.91 -23.20 0.14
C ARG A 167 15.27 -22.54 0.35
N ARG A 168 15.38 -21.23 0.07
CA ARG A 168 16.60 -20.46 0.29
C ARG A 168 17.03 -20.53 1.76
N SER A 169 16.10 -20.34 2.68
CA SER A 169 16.37 -20.37 4.13
C SER A 169 16.74 -21.77 4.63
N SER A 170 16.18 -22.83 4.02
CA SER A 170 16.42 -24.22 4.41
C SER A 170 17.73 -24.78 3.87
N ASN A 171 18.14 -24.37 2.68
CA ASN A 171 19.27 -24.98 1.97
C ASN A 171 20.63 -24.43 2.36
N LYS A 172 20.69 -23.23 2.95
CA LYS A 172 21.95 -22.54 3.23
C LYS A 172 21.91 -21.89 4.62
N CYS A 173 22.65 -22.46 5.57
CA CYS A 173 22.83 -21.86 6.90
C CYS A 173 23.45 -20.44 6.87
N SER A 174 24.02 -20.01 5.73
CA SER A 174 24.63 -18.69 5.53
C SER A 174 23.72 -17.69 4.83
N ALA A 175 22.50 -18.08 4.41
CA ALA A 175 21.59 -17.17 3.74
C ALA A 175 21.10 -16.08 4.70
N SER A 176 21.06 -14.84 4.22
CA SER A 176 20.47 -13.72 4.97
C SER A 176 18.96 -13.96 5.18
N THR A 177 18.47 -13.66 6.36
CA THR A 177 17.04 -13.71 6.66
C THR A 177 16.29 -12.65 5.85
N MET A 178 15.10 -12.98 5.34
CA MET A 178 14.18 -12.01 4.74
C MET A 178 13.70 -11.06 5.84
N ARG A 179 13.76 -9.75 5.57
CA ARG A 179 13.39 -8.71 6.53
C ARG A 179 12.29 -7.80 6.04
N SER A 180 12.17 -7.63 4.72
CA SER A 180 11.19 -6.73 4.13
C SER A 180 10.45 -7.42 2.99
N LEU A 181 9.12 -7.35 3.03
CA LEU A 181 8.22 -7.82 1.99
C LEU A 181 7.31 -6.68 1.56
N THR A 182 7.33 -6.39 0.27
CA THR A 182 6.39 -5.47 -0.37
C THR A 182 5.55 -6.26 -1.35
N ILE A 183 4.24 -6.14 -1.25
CA ILE A 183 3.30 -6.69 -2.25
C ILE A 183 2.46 -5.51 -2.75
N GLU A 184 2.70 -5.16 -4.00
CA GLU A 184 1.98 -4.10 -4.70
C GLU A 184 0.86 -4.71 -5.53
N ASN A 185 -0.32 -4.11 -5.44
CA ASN A 185 -1.56 -4.58 -6.05
C ASN A 185 -1.97 -5.99 -5.57
N LEU A 186 -1.81 -6.27 -4.27
CA LEU A 186 -2.41 -7.46 -3.67
C LEU A 186 -3.93 -7.36 -3.85
N GLN A 187 -4.53 -8.36 -4.49
CA GLN A 187 -5.99 -8.37 -4.65
C GLN A 187 -6.70 -8.46 -3.30
N ASN A 188 -7.80 -7.75 -3.13
CA ASN A 188 -8.65 -7.74 -1.92
C ASN A 188 -9.44 -9.04 -1.71
N ALA A 189 -8.96 -10.15 -2.24
CA ALA A 189 -9.59 -11.46 -2.11
C ALA A 189 -8.92 -12.29 -1.00
N PRO A 190 -9.67 -12.85 -0.04
CA PRO A 190 -9.12 -13.71 0.99
C PRO A 190 -8.53 -15.01 0.42
N LEU A 191 -7.33 -15.37 0.89
CA LEU A 191 -6.64 -16.64 0.59
C LEU A 191 -6.35 -17.40 1.89
N PRO A 192 -7.37 -17.90 2.60
CA PRO A 192 -7.21 -18.43 3.96
C PRO A 192 -6.32 -19.68 4.01
N GLU A 193 -6.35 -20.54 3.00
CA GLU A 193 -5.48 -21.72 2.95
C GLU A 193 -4.00 -21.34 2.83
N PHE A 194 -3.70 -20.29 2.05
CA PHE A 194 -2.34 -19.77 1.91
C PHE A 194 -1.84 -19.13 3.22
N THR A 195 -2.60 -18.20 3.80
CA THR A 195 -2.16 -17.46 4.99
C THR A 195 -2.13 -18.29 6.27
N SER A 196 -2.96 -19.35 6.38
CA SER A 196 -2.89 -20.30 7.49
C SER A 196 -1.79 -21.35 7.33
N SER A 197 -1.12 -21.40 6.18
CA SER A 197 -0.11 -22.43 5.88
C SER A 197 1.18 -22.24 6.67
N GLU A 198 1.92 -23.35 6.87
CA GLU A 198 3.28 -23.30 7.42
C GLU A 198 4.24 -22.54 6.48
N LEU A 199 3.97 -22.58 5.17
CA LEU A 199 4.73 -21.83 4.19
C LEU A 199 4.68 -20.33 4.49
N PHE A 200 3.49 -19.78 4.66
CA PHE A 200 3.28 -18.36 4.98
C PHE A 200 3.99 -17.98 6.28
N ARG A 201 3.75 -18.75 7.36
CA ARG A 201 4.37 -18.50 8.68
C ARG A 201 5.89 -18.54 8.62
N SER A 202 6.47 -19.51 7.90
CA SER A 202 7.92 -19.65 7.82
C SER A 202 8.63 -18.49 7.15
N VAL A 203 7.97 -17.83 6.20
CA VAL A 203 8.50 -16.67 5.46
C VAL A 203 8.30 -15.37 6.24
N THR A 204 7.14 -15.21 6.87
CA THR A 204 6.75 -13.93 7.48
C THR A 204 7.27 -13.73 8.91
N LYS A 205 7.60 -14.80 9.63
CA LYS A 205 8.01 -14.76 11.06
C LYS A 205 9.19 -13.83 11.38
N ASP A 206 10.05 -13.56 10.41
CA ASP A 206 11.27 -12.77 10.60
C ASP A 206 11.21 -11.40 9.93
N LEU A 207 10.03 -10.99 9.41
CA LEU A 207 9.87 -9.72 8.75
C LEU A 207 9.91 -8.56 9.76
N ASP A 208 10.75 -7.58 9.49
CA ASP A 208 10.76 -6.29 10.20
C ASP A 208 9.87 -5.26 9.48
N ALA A 209 9.65 -5.42 8.17
CA ALA A 209 8.84 -4.50 7.35
C ALA A 209 7.87 -5.26 6.46
N LEU A 210 6.61 -4.80 6.46
CA LEU A 210 5.55 -5.26 5.58
C LEU A 210 4.87 -4.07 4.91
N HIS A 211 4.83 -4.12 3.57
CA HIS A 211 4.16 -3.11 2.76
C HIS A 211 3.13 -3.79 1.87
N LEU A 212 1.87 -3.53 2.12
CA LEU A 212 0.75 -4.05 1.34
C LEU A 212 0.04 -2.88 0.64
N MET A 213 0.02 -2.92 -0.67
CA MET A 213 -0.83 -2.08 -1.51
C MET A 213 -1.90 -2.97 -2.10
N VAL A 214 -3.14 -2.73 -1.73
CA VAL A 214 -4.28 -3.58 -2.06
C VAL A 214 -4.99 -3.00 -3.27
N ALA A 215 -5.22 -3.86 -4.27
CA ALA A 215 -6.01 -3.57 -5.45
C ALA A 215 -7.41 -4.17 -5.29
N ASP A 216 -8.39 -3.40 -5.71
CA ASP A 216 -9.76 -3.86 -5.81
C ASP A 216 -10.01 -4.49 -7.18
N GLU A 217 -11.05 -5.30 -7.28
CA GLU A 217 -11.44 -5.91 -8.53
C GLU A 217 -11.85 -4.85 -9.54
N TYR A 218 -11.36 -5.00 -10.77
CA TYR A 218 -11.69 -4.12 -11.87
C TYR A 218 -13.00 -4.57 -12.52
N ASP A 219 -13.92 -3.65 -12.71
CA ASP A 219 -15.15 -3.84 -13.46
C ASP A 219 -15.25 -2.79 -14.56
N GLU A 220 -15.25 -3.23 -15.83
CA GLU A 220 -15.44 -2.32 -16.96
C GLU A 220 -16.89 -1.80 -17.10
N ALA A 221 -17.83 -2.53 -16.53
CA ALA A 221 -19.25 -2.20 -16.67
C ALA A 221 -19.67 -0.99 -15.80
N GLY A 222 -18.79 -0.57 -14.88
CA GLY A 222 -19.01 0.60 -14.04
C GLY A 222 -18.65 0.36 -12.58
N PRO A 223 -18.43 1.42 -11.80
CA PRO A 223 -18.07 1.35 -10.38
C PRO A 223 -19.17 0.74 -9.50
N ASP A 224 -20.37 0.61 -10.01
CA ASP A 224 -21.59 0.24 -9.28
C ASP A 224 -21.55 -1.16 -8.69
N TRP A 225 -20.76 -2.05 -9.25
CA TRP A 225 -20.72 -3.46 -8.86
C TRP A 225 -19.64 -3.76 -7.82
N ASP A 226 -18.59 -2.95 -7.76
CA ASP A 226 -17.44 -3.22 -6.88
C ASP A 226 -17.81 -3.20 -5.41
N THR A 227 -18.68 -2.29 -4.98
CA THR A 227 -19.12 -2.16 -3.58
C THR A 227 -19.93 -3.36 -3.11
N TYR A 228 -20.68 -3.99 -4.01
CA TYR A 228 -21.51 -5.15 -3.69
C TYR A 228 -20.75 -6.49 -3.67
N ARG A 229 -19.50 -6.50 -4.09
CA ARG A 229 -18.68 -7.71 -4.07
C ARG A 229 -18.39 -8.14 -2.63
N ILE A 230 -18.49 -9.44 -2.39
CA ILE A 230 -18.29 -9.99 -1.04
C ILE A 230 -16.87 -9.73 -0.53
N GLU A 231 -15.89 -9.65 -1.41
CA GLU A 231 -14.50 -9.37 -1.09
C GLU A 231 -14.33 -8.04 -0.36
N ARG A 232 -15.07 -7.01 -0.77
CA ARG A 232 -15.09 -5.68 -0.13
C ARG A 232 -15.54 -5.74 1.34
N GLN A 233 -16.35 -6.71 1.69
CA GLN A 233 -16.89 -6.86 3.05
C GLN A 233 -15.99 -7.73 3.94
N VAL A 234 -15.35 -8.76 3.35
CA VAL A 234 -14.67 -9.80 4.14
C VAL A 234 -13.15 -9.63 4.18
N PHE A 235 -12.56 -8.85 3.26
CA PHE A 235 -11.11 -8.75 3.17
C PHE A 235 -10.47 -8.01 4.36
N GLU A 236 -11.07 -6.94 4.85
CA GLU A 236 -10.51 -6.15 5.95
C GLU A 236 -10.43 -6.95 7.26
N PRO A 237 -11.47 -7.67 7.71
CA PRO A 237 -11.35 -8.60 8.84
C PRO A 237 -10.32 -9.72 8.59
N TYR A 238 -10.24 -10.24 7.36
CA TYR A 238 -9.25 -11.24 6.99
C TYR A 238 -7.82 -10.66 7.05
N LEU A 239 -7.59 -9.46 6.53
CA LEU A 239 -6.30 -8.75 6.63
C LEU A 239 -5.87 -8.61 8.09
N HIS A 240 -6.79 -8.16 8.96
CA HIS A 240 -6.54 -8.03 10.38
C HIS A 240 -6.05 -9.35 11.00
N HIS A 241 -6.82 -10.43 10.83
CA HIS A 241 -6.59 -11.68 11.56
C HIS A 241 -5.50 -12.56 10.93
N GLN A 242 -5.37 -12.55 9.61
CA GLN A 242 -4.50 -13.49 8.90
C GLN A 242 -3.15 -12.89 8.48
N TRP A 243 -3.09 -11.59 8.23
CA TRP A 243 -1.87 -10.91 7.85
C TRP A 243 -1.22 -10.15 9.02
N LEU A 244 -1.99 -9.32 9.72
CA LEU A 244 -1.44 -8.37 10.68
C LEU A 244 -1.22 -8.97 12.07
N ALA A 245 -2.22 -9.61 12.64
CA ALA A 245 -2.14 -10.16 14.00
C ALA A 245 -0.97 -11.15 14.19
N PRO A 246 -0.67 -12.08 13.24
CA PRO A 246 0.47 -12.97 13.38
C PRO A 246 1.83 -12.28 13.34
N LEU A 247 1.93 -11.06 12.82
CA LEU A 247 3.17 -10.30 12.64
C LEU A 247 3.35 -9.18 13.68
N SER A 248 2.39 -9.01 14.58
CA SER A 248 2.32 -7.86 15.49
C SER A 248 3.54 -7.71 16.38
N ASP A 249 4.13 -8.81 16.87
CA ASP A 249 5.22 -8.76 17.84
C ASP A 249 6.56 -8.22 17.30
N HIS A 250 6.77 -8.24 15.99
CA HIS A 250 8.11 -7.98 15.43
C HIS A 250 8.18 -6.92 14.34
N LEU A 251 7.05 -6.48 13.76
CA LEU A 251 7.08 -5.44 12.76
C LEU A 251 7.62 -4.11 13.31
N VAL A 252 8.51 -3.49 12.53
CA VAL A 252 9.09 -2.17 12.75
C VAL A 252 8.50 -1.15 11.78
N CYS A 253 8.17 -1.58 10.57
CA CYS A 253 7.55 -0.76 9.53
C CYS A 253 6.32 -1.47 8.96
N LEU A 254 5.19 -0.78 8.91
CA LEU A 254 3.94 -1.25 8.32
C LEU A 254 3.39 -0.21 7.36
N THR A 255 3.01 -0.67 6.19
CA THR A 255 2.29 0.13 5.20
C THR A 255 1.03 -0.62 4.76
N LEU A 256 -0.10 0.06 4.85
CA LEU A 256 -1.39 -0.39 4.35
C LEU A 256 -1.95 0.70 3.43
N PHE A 257 -2.00 0.41 2.16
CA PHE A 257 -2.52 1.30 1.15
C PHE A 257 -3.55 0.55 0.30
N PHE A 258 -4.71 1.13 0.09
CA PHE A 258 -5.72 0.56 -0.80
C PHE A 258 -5.95 1.52 -1.98
N GLN A 259 -6.32 0.98 -3.12
CA GLN A 259 -6.63 1.80 -4.30
C GLN A 259 -7.87 2.68 -4.08
N VAL A 260 -8.84 2.18 -3.31
CA VAL A 260 -10.07 2.89 -2.96
C VAL A 260 -10.18 3.11 -1.45
N GLY A 261 -11.17 3.88 -1.02
CA GLY A 261 -11.45 4.10 0.41
C GLY A 261 -11.77 2.79 1.14
N TRP A 262 -11.14 2.57 2.30
CA TRP A 262 -11.28 1.35 3.12
C TRP A 262 -11.32 1.71 4.62
N GLY A 263 -11.73 0.78 5.45
CA GLY A 263 -11.76 0.96 6.91
C GLY A 263 -13.18 1.09 7.47
N THR A 264 -14.12 1.58 6.66
CA THR A 264 -15.53 1.64 7.00
C THR A 264 -16.36 1.00 5.88
N ILE A 265 -17.54 1.39 5.63
CA ILE A 265 -18.49 0.77 4.69
C ILE A 265 -17.90 0.55 3.26
N PRO A 266 -18.15 -0.60 2.58
CA PRO A 266 -18.93 -1.76 3.01
C PRO A 266 -18.17 -2.72 3.93
N GLY A 267 -16.84 -2.64 3.99
CA GLY A 267 -15.99 -3.37 4.94
C GLY A 267 -15.94 -2.70 6.31
N TYR A 268 -15.14 -3.26 7.20
CA TYR A 268 -14.87 -2.63 8.49
C TYR A 268 -13.53 -3.05 9.06
N PHE A 269 -12.68 -2.06 9.36
CA PHE A 269 -11.40 -2.27 10.00
C PHE A 269 -11.26 -1.36 11.21
N ASP A 270 -11.31 -1.91 12.40
CA ASP A 270 -11.09 -1.17 13.65
C ASP A 270 -9.71 -1.37 14.27
N GLY A 271 -8.95 -2.35 13.77
CA GLY A 271 -7.66 -2.72 14.33
C GLY A 271 -7.69 -3.17 15.79
N SER A 272 -8.86 -3.46 16.34
CA SER A 272 -9.04 -3.81 17.74
C SER A 272 -8.15 -5.00 18.15
N GLY A 273 -7.35 -4.81 19.19
CA GLY A 273 -6.40 -5.83 19.68
C GLY A 273 -5.08 -5.90 18.92
N LEU A 274 -4.89 -5.15 17.83
CA LEU A 274 -3.58 -5.03 17.18
C LEU A 274 -2.65 -4.15 18.02
N HIS A 275 -1.59 -4.75 18.50
CA HIS A 275 -0.54 -4.05 19.23
C HIS A 275 0.82 -4.44 18.67
N PHE A 276 1.54 -3.45 18.12
CA PHE A 276 2.85 -3.62 17.51
C PHE A 276 3.92 -2.94 18.39
N PRO A 277 4.48 -3.63 19.38
CA PRO A 277 5.39 -3.02 20.38
C PRO A 277 6.67 -2.44 19.79
N ARG A 278 7.05 -2.87 18.59
CA ARG A 278 8.28 -2.46 17.90
C ARG A 278 8.05 -1.51 16.74
N LEU A 279 6.80 -1.16 16.42
CA LEU A 279 6.46 -0.37 15.25
C LEU A 279 6.99 1.07 15.38
N LYS A 280 7.84 1.45 14.43
CA LYS A 280 8.44 2.79 14.34
C LYS A 280 7.83 3.63 13.24
N THR A 281 7.38 2.98 12.17
CA THR A 281 6.81 3.65 11.01
C THR A 281 5.49 2.99 10.63
N LEU A 282 4.45 3.79 10.51
CA LEU A 282 3.13 3.39 10.01
C LEU A 282 2.72 4.31 8.87
N ASN A 283 2.39 3.71 7.73
CA ASN A 283 1.84 4.42 6.58
C ASN A 283 0.44 3.87 6.29
N LEU A 284 -0.55 4.74 6.27
CA LEU A 284 -1.92 4.43 5.89
C LEU A 284 -2.29 5.24 4.65
N GLY A 285 -2.84 4.57 3.64
CA GLY A 285 -3.33 5.23 2.43
C GLY A 285 -4.78 4.90 2.16
N ASN A 286 -5.57 5.91 1.84
CA ASN A 286 -7.02 5.85 1.60
C ASN A 286 -7.83 5.29 2.78
N PHE A 287 -7.33 5.41 4.02
CA PHE A 287 -8.05 4.94 5.20
C PHE A 287 -9.18 5.93 5.55
N VAL A 288 -10.40 5.41 5.59
CA VAL A 288 -11.61 6.18 5.88
C VAL A 288 -12.08 5.90 7.30
N ILE A 289 -12.17 6.96 8.10
CA ILE A 289 -12.61 6.89 9.50
C ILE A 289 -14.10 7.19 9.54
N GLY A 290 -14.89 6.21 9.98
CA GLY A 290 -16.34 6.30 10.12
C GLY A 290 -16.83 6.12 11.54
N HIS A 291 -15.94 5.84 12.52
CA HIS A 291 -16.31 5.61 13.91
C HIS A 291 -15.30 6.24 14.88
N HIS A 292 -15.76 6.65 16.05
CA HIS A 292 -14.93 7.37 17.03
C HIS A 292 -13.75 6.54 17.55
N ASN A 293 -13.88 5.22 17.67
CA ASN A 293 -12.83 4.33 18.16
C ASN A 293 -11.99 3.68 17.04
N GLN A 294 -12.31 3.95 15.78
CA GLN A 294 -11.68 3.26 14.65
C GLN A 294 -10.19 3.58 14.49
N PHE A 295 -9.74 4.73 14.98
CA PHE A 295 -8.34 5.14 14.95
C PHE A 295 -7.55 4.75 16.22
N ASP A 296 -8.21 4.19 17.24
CA ASP A 296 -7.59 3.89 18.55
C ASP A 296 -6.42 2.91 18.45
N TRP A 297 -6.49 1.94 17.53
CA TRP A 297 -5.40 0.99 17.32
C TRP A 297 -4.08 1.69 16.92
N VAL A 298 -4.14 2.79 16.19
CA VAL A 298 -2.95 3.59 15.85
C VAL A 298 -2.38 4.25 17.11
N LEU A 299 -3.27 4.78 17.94
CA LEU A 299 -2.89 5.50 19.18
C LEU A 299 -2.26 4.57 20.24
N THR A 300 -2.55 3.25 20.16
CA THR A 300 -1.93 2.26 21.06
C THR A 300 -0.47 1.94 20.71
N GLN A 301 0.04 2.38 19.53
CA GLN A 301 1.40 2.11 19.08
C GLN A 301 2.40 3.10 19.72
N SER A 302 2.64 2.99 21.02
CA SER A 302 3.46 3.93 21.81
C SER A 302 4.91 4.10 21.34
N SER A 303 5.43 3.17 20.55
CA SER A 303 6.77 3.20 19.96
C SER A 303 6.86 3.92 18.64
N LEU A 304 5.73 4.43 18.10
CA LEU A 304 5.65 5.03 16.77
C LEU A 304 6.40 6.36 16.71
N MET A 305 7.30 6.47 15.74
CA MET A 305 8.13 7.65 15.49
C MET A 305 7.73 8.40 14.21
N SER A 306 7.20 7.68 13.23
CA SER A 306 6.78 8.23 11.95
C SER A 306 5.38 7.74 11.61
N LEU A 307 4.46 8.66 11.31
CA LEU A 307 3.09 8.39 10.90
C LEU A 307 2.81 9.12 9.59
N HIS A 308 2.48 8.37 8.55
CA HIS A 308 2.10 8.92 7.26
C HIS A 308 0.63 8.56 6.97
N LEU A 309 -0.16 9.59 6.71
CA LEU A 309 -1.57 9.50 6.35
C LEU A 309 -1.75 10.11 4.95
N ASP A 310 -1.80 9.25 3.95
CA ASP A 310 -1.98 9.63 2.56
C ASP A 310 -3.44 9.43 2.15
N ARG A 311 -4.10 10.49 1.70
CA ARG A 311 -5.52 10.46 1.29
C ARG A 311 -6.45 9.84 2.33
N CYS A 312 -6.07 9.88 3.61
CA CYS A 312 -6.93 9.45 4.69
C CYS A 312 -8.02 10.51 4.93
N SER A 313 -9.25 10.05 5.16
CA SER A 313 -10.40 10.92 5.30
C SER A 313 -11.32 10.49 6.45
N ILE A 314 -12.24 11.38 6.81
CA ILE A 314 -13.34 11.06 7.72
C ILE A 314 -14.63 11.08 6.90
N VAL A 315 -15.44 10.03 6.98
CA VAL A 315 -16.74 10.03 6.32
C VAL A 315 -17.69 10.99 7.05
N SER A 316 -18.32 11.90 6.31
CA SER A 316 -19.25 12.88 6.88
C SER A 316 -20.71 12.44 6.74
N HIS A 317 -21.06 11.92 5.59
CA HIS A 317 -22.39 11.42 5.26
C HIS A 317 -22.29 10.06 4.57
N ILE A 318 -23.26 9.22 4.85
CA ILE A 318 -23.37 7.88 4.28
C ILE A 318 -24.79 7.75 3.79
N THR A 319 -24.94 7.57 2.49
CA THR A 319 -26.20 7.23 1.85
C THR A 319 -26.08 5.81 1.33
N THR A 320 -27.00 4.95 1.70
CA THR A 320 -27.02 3.56 1.23
C THR A 320 -28.46 3.04 1.22
N HIS A 321 -28.71 2.00 0.41
CA HIS A 321 -29.97 1.30 0.44
C HIS A 321 -30.20 0.67 1.82
N GLU A 322 -31.41 0.73 2.37
CA GLU A 322 -31.72 0.24 3.73
C GLU A 322 -31.34 -1.23 3.93
N ASP A 323 -31.49 -2.07 2.90
CA ASP A 323 -31.13 -3.49 2.93
C ASP A 323 -29.63 -3.72 3.11
N ASN A 324 -28.79 -2.77 2.68
CA ASN A 324 -27.33 -2.90 2.76
C ASN A 324 -26.83 -2.77 4.20
N ILE A 325 -27.57 -2.10 5.07
CA ILE A 325 -27.23 -2.01 6.50
C ILE A 325 -27.16 -3.40 7.14
N GLU A 326 -28.16 -4.25 6.86
CA GLU A 326 -28.17 -5.63 7.34
C GLU A 326 -27.21 -6.53 6.54
N LYS A 327 -27.23 -6.43 5.22
CA LYS A 327 -26.43 -7.25 4.29
C LYS A 327 -24.93 -7.11 4.53
N TRP A 328 -24.43 -5.90 4.76
CA TRP A 328 -23.01 -5.61 5.00
C TRP A 328 -22.68 -5.58 6.50
N HIS A 329 -23.62 -5.88 7.39
CA HIS A 329 -23.44 -5.83 8.84
C HIS A 329 -22.89 -4.48 9.31
N VAL A 330 -23.40 -3.38 8.73
CA VAL A 330 -22.91 -2.03 8.97
C VAL A 330 -23.11 -1.63 10.43
N ARG A 331 -22.08 -1.12 11.06
CA ARG A 331 -22.14 -0.56 12.41
C ARG A 331 -22.66 0.88 12.32
N THR A 332 -23.77 1.16 12.99
CA THR A 332 -24.40 2.48 13.00
C THR A 332 -24.44 3.13 14.39
N ASN A 333 -23.83 2.50 15.41
CA ASN A 333 -24.00 2.84 16.82
C ASN A 333 -23.55 4.26 17.21
N ASP A 334 -22.65 4.87 16.49
CA ASP A 334 -22.17 6.25 16.68
C ASP A 334 -22.49 7.19 15.51
N TRP A 335 -23.37 6.74 14.65
CA TRP A 335 -23.95 7.56 13.58
C TRP A 335 -25.34 8.07 14.00
N TYR A 336 -25.72 9.24 13.48
CA TYR A 336 -27.07 9.76 13.59
C TYR A 336 -27.79 9.63 12.25
N GLU A 337 -29.03 9.16 12.30
CA GLU A 337 -29.85 8.97 11.11
C GLU A 337 -30.61 10.27 10.79
N TYR A 338 -30.56 10.67 9.55
CA TYR A 338 -31.33 11.80 9.05
C TYR A 338 -32.77 11.37 8.75
N PRO A 339 -33.77 12.27 8.96
CA PRO A 339 -35.14 11.99 8.58
C PRO A 339 -35.28 11.65 7.10
N LEU A 340 -36.23 10.78 6.79
CA LEU A 340 -36.56 10.40 5.41
C LEU A 340 -36.85 11.65 4.56
N GLY A 341 -36.35 11.70 3.33
CA GLY A 341 -36.49 12.86 2.44
C GLY A 341 -35.47 13.98 2.72
N SER A 342 -34.55 13.81 3.69
CA SER A 342 -33.46 14.76 3.90
C SER A 342 -32.61 14.87 2.64
N PHE A 343 -32.10 16.08 2.38
CA PHE A 343 -31.27 16.37 1.20
C PHE A 343 -31.96 16.10 -0.16
N GLY A 344 -33.29 15.90 -0.17
CA GLY A 344 -34.05 15.59 -1.37
C GLY A 344 -33.89 14.14 -1.86
N ILE A 345 -33.37 13.26 -1.02
CA ILE A 345 -33.21 11.83 -1.30
C ILE A 345 -34.44 11.10 -0.81
N ASP A 346 -35.20 10.54 -1.72
CA ASP A 346 -36.41 9.77 -1.47
C ASP A 346 -36.20 8.30 -1.81
N GLY A 347 -37.09 7.43 -1.34
CA GLY A 347 -37.06 5.99 -1.64
C GLY A 347 -36.48 5.14 -0.50
N PRO A 348 -35.95 3.96 -0.79
CA PRO A 348 -35.48 3.00 0.21
C PRO A 348 -34.07 3.30 0.71
N TYR A 349 -33.63 4.54 0.61
CA TYR A 349 -32.30 4.96 1.06
C TYR A 349 -32.37 5.52 2.48
N VAL A 350 -31.36 5.16 3.27
CA VAL A 350 -31.10 5.74 4.58
C VAL A 350 -29.87 6.64 4.52
N ILE A 351 -29.89 7.71 5.27
CA ILE A 351 -28.80 8.68 5.32
C ILE A 351 -28.32 8.79 6.75
N TYR A 352 -27.04 8.52 6.95
CA TYR A 352 -26.40 8.68 8.23
C TYR A 352 -25.38 9.81 8.19
N GLY A 353 -25.17 10.46 9.33
CA GLY A 353 -24.10 11.40 9.54
C GLY A 353 -23.15 10.92 10.63
N PHE A 354 -21.87 11.21 10.48
CA PHE A 354 -20.85 10.96 11.47
C PHE A 354 -20.24 12.26 11.93
N SER A 355 -20.13 12.45 13.28
CA SER A 355 -19.68 13.71 13.88
C SER A 355 -18.17 13.79 14.10
N GLY A 356 -17.39 12.77 13.77
CA GLY A 356 -15.94 12.76 13.93
C GLY A 356 -15.26 13.93 13.21
N THR A 357 -14.13 14.41 13.73
CA THR A 357 -13.37 15.54 13.18
C THR A 357 -11.87 15.25 13.18
N TRP A 358 -11.14 15.85 12.22
CA TRP A 358 -9.69 15.84 12.23
C TRP A 358 -9.10 16.58 13.44
N GLU A 359 -9.80 17.60 13.98
CA GLU A 359 -9.43 18.23 15.25
C GLU A 359 -9.25 17.17 16.35
N ALA A 360 -10.24 16.30 16.54
CA ALA A 360 -10.19 15.24 17.54
C ALA A 360 -9.07 14.22 17.27
N ILE A 361 -8.87 13.83 16.02
CA ILE A 361 -7.81 12.88 15.63
C ILE A 361 -6.41 13.48 15.86
N PHE A 362 -6.15 14.73 15.43
CA PHE A 362 -4.85 15.36 15.64
C PHE A 362 -4.54 15.58 17.13
N ASP A 363 -5.52 15.95 17.94
CA ASP A 363 -5.35 16.06 19.40
C ASP A 363 -5.08 14.71 20.06
N SER A 364 -5.73 13.66 19.58
CA SER A 364 -5.48 12.27 20.03
C SER A 364 -4.07 11.79 19.64
N ILE A 365 -3.62 12.07 18.41
CA ILE A 365 -2.25 11.77 17.95
C ILE A 365 -1.23 12.51 18.84
N ARG A 366 -1.46 13.81 19.10
CA ARG A 366 -0.55 14.64 19.91
C ARG A 366 -0.36 14.10 21.32
N THR A 367 -1.42 13.56 21.92
CA THR A 367 -1.41 13.06 23.31
C THR A 367 -1.08 11.57 23.40
N GLY A 368 -1.53 10.75 22.44
CA GLY A 368 -1.40 9.30 22.44
C GLY A 368 -0.07 8.77 21.90
N LEU A 369 0.61 9.52 21.03
CA LEU A 369 1.88 9.12 20.40
C LEU A 369 3.06 9.99 20.86
N PRO A 370 3.60 9.76 22.06
CA PRO A 370 4.63 10.62 22.65
C PRO A 370 5.99 10.57 21.94
N GLN A 371 6.29 9.48 21.21
CA GLN A 371 7.54 9.33 20.47
C GLN A 371 7.46 9.82 19.02
N LEU A 372 6.29 10.30 18.58
CA LEU A 372 6.11 10.75 17.20
C LEU A 372 6.97 11.99 16.91
N THR A 373 7.87 11.86 15.94
CA THR A 373 8.81 12.90 15.48
C THR A 373 8.69 13.21 14.00
N ASP A 374 7.92 12.42 13.26
CA ASP A 374 7.67 12.62 11.84
C ASP A 374 6.20 12.38 11.53
N LEU A 375 5.58 13.37 10.88
CA LEU A 375 4.19 13.31 10.43
C LEU A 375 4.09 13.77 8.98
N CYS A 376 3.51 12.95 8.15
CA CYS A 376 3.08 13.30 6.81
C CYS A 376 1.55 13.18 6.76
N TYR A 377 0.89 14.24 6.29
CA TYR A 377 -0.54 14.26 6.07
C TYR A 377 -0.83 15.06 4.81
N HIS A 378 -1.27 14.39 3.78
CA HIS A 378 -1.54 15.02 2.49
C HIS A 378 -2.64 14.27 1.73
N TYR A 379 -3.19 14.97 0.75
CA TYR A 379 -4.16 14.45 -0.18
C TYR A 379 -3.76 14.96 -1.58
N GLU A 380 -2.93 14.20 -2.28
CA GLU A 380 -2.50 14.51 -3.65
C GLU A 380 -3.14 13.51 -4.60
N ASP A 381 -3.53 13.98 -5.79
CA ASP A 381 -4.20 13.13 -6.78
C ASP A 381 -3.24 12.10 -7.41
N ASP A 382 -1.92 12.37 -7.41
CA ASP A 382 -0.89 11.44 -7.86
C ASP A 382 -0.14 10.86 -6.65
N PRO A 383 -0.45 9.64 -6.22
CA PRO A 383 0.21 9.05 -5.07
C PRO A 383 1.65 8.67 -5.39
N VAL A 384 2.61 9.46 -4.89
CA VAL A 384 3.99 9.00 -4.75
C VAL A 384 4.07 8.12 -3.51
N PHE A 385 3.82 6.85 -3.70
CA PHE A 385 3.82 5.94 -2.57
C PHE A 385 4.99 4.95 -2.64
N PRO A 386 5.64 4.66 -1.50
CA PRO A 386 5.58 5.40 -0.24
C PRO A 386 6.35 6.73 -0.33
N VAL A 387 5.83 7.73 0.38
CA VAL A 387 6.53 9.03 0.50
C VAL A 387 7.92 8.80 1.10
N PRO A 388 8.99 9.32 0.48
CA PRO A 388 10.34 9.19 1.04
C PRO A 388 10.40 9.77 2.45
N PRO A 389 11.04 9.08 3.43
CA PRO A 389 11.17 9.62 4.78
C PRO A 389 11.88 10.96 4.76
N GLY A 390 11.31 11.94 5.48
CA GLY A 390 11.84 13.30 5.59
C GLY A 390 11.24 14.34 4.64
N VAL A 391 10.31 13.97 3.77
CA VAL A 391 9.48 14.93 3.03
C VAL A 391 8.28 15.27 3.91
N LEU A 392 8.39 16.32 4.72
CA LEU A 392 7.28 16.87 5.48
C LEU A 392 6.31 17.57 4.51
N SER A 393 5.36 16.80 3.97
CA SER A 393 4.22 17.35 3.25
C SER A 393 3.02 17.30 4.21
N VAL A 394 2.66 18.44 4.79
CA VAL A 394 1.48 18.55 5.64
C VAL A 394 0.60 19.63 5.07
N SER A 395 -0.53 19.24 4.50
CA SER A 395 -1.53 20.17 4.00
C SER A 395 -2.94 19.71 4.37
N LEU A 396 -3.78 20.65 4.81
CA LEU A 396 -5.21 20.38 4.96
C LEU A 396 -5.89 20.53 3.61
N SER A 397 -6.23 19.39 3.02
CA SER A 397 -7.04 19.36 1.81
C SER A 397 -8.53 19.51 2.14
N ASN A 398 -9.29 20.09 1.22
CA ASN A 398 -10.74 20.07 1.29
C ASN A 398 -11.32 18.65 1.14
N LYS A 399 -10.56 17.75 0.54
CA LYS A 399 -10.87 16.31 0.38
C LYS A 399 -10.68 15.47 1.66
N ARG A 400 -10.35 16.08 2.81
CA ARG A 400 -10.15 15.38 4.09
C ARG A 400 -11.42 14.80 4.72
N TYR A 401 -12.57 15.19 4.21
CA TYR A 401 -13.87 14.60 4.53
C TYR A 401 -14.47 14.00 3.26
N THR A 402 -15.04 12.81 3.39
CA THR A 402 -15.68 12.10 2.28
C THR A 402 -17.16 11.88 2.55
N THR A 403 -17.89 11.58 1.51
CA THR A 403 -19.25 11.05 1.57
C THR A 403 -19.27 9.67 0.95
N PHE A 404 -20.12 8.78 1.42
CA PHE A 404 -20.36 7.48 0.81
C PHE A 404 -21.77 7.45 0.24
N ASP A 405 -21.92 6.93 -0.96
CA ASP A 405 -23.15 7.02 -1.72
C ASP A 405 -23.68 5.70 -2.28
N ASP A 406 -23.44 4.62 -1.56
CA ASP A 406 -23.77 3.25 -1.93
C ASP A 406 -22.77 2.61 -2.92
N PHE A 407 -21.91 3.40 -3.57
CA PHE A 407 -20.97 2.92 -4.58
C PHE A 407 -19.51 3.17 -4.19
N TRP A 408 -19.16 4.42 -3.84
CA TRP A 408 -17.78 4.78 -3.48
C TRP A 408 -17.72 5.90 -2.45
N HIS A 409 -16.52 6.14 -1.95
CA HIS A 409 -16.22 7.32 -1.12
C HIS A 409 -15.84 8.49 -2.03
N ASP A 410 -16.65 9.54 -2.01
CA ASP A 410 -16.41 10.78 -2.73
C ASP A 410 -15.87 11.85 -1.79
N ALA A 411 -14.76 12.49 -2.16
CA ALA A 411 -14.07 13.51 -1.39
C ALA A 411 -14.28 14.93 -1.93
N ASP A 412 -15.02 15.12 -3.01
CA ASP A 412 -15.25 16.44 -3.58
C ASP A 412 -16.13 17.29 -2.67
N GLU A 413 -15.81 18.60 -2.58
CA GLU A 413 -16.52 19.55 -1.70
C GLU A 413 -18.01 19.67 -2.02
N GLU A 414 -18.33 19.61 -3.28
CA GLU A 414 -19.69 19.55 -3.80
C GLU A 414 -19.85 18.18 -4.42
N SER A 415 -20.28 17.20 -3.64
CA SER A 415 -20.82 15.98 -4.22
C SER A 415 -22.18 16.25 -4.84
N GLY A 416 -22.21 17.20 -5.77
CA GLY A 416 -23.24 17.36 -6.74
C GLY A 416 -22.95 16.36 -7.82
N GLY A 417 -23.81 15.36 -7.96
CA GLY A 417 -23.66 14.33 -8.93
C GLY A 417 -23.08 14.85 -10.22
N GLN A 418 -22.06 14.18 -10.75
CA GLN A 418 -21.81 14.34 -12.18
C GLN A 418 -23.18 14.23 -12.82
N ASP A 419 -23.50 15.24 -13.63
CA ASP A 419 -24.72 15.36 -14.40
C ASP A 419 -24.80 14.15 -15.36
N PHE A 420 -25.05 12.98 -14.80
CA PHE A 420 -25.55 11.84 -15.56
C PHE A 420 -26.97 12.22 -15.94
N GLY A 421 -27.05 13.19 -16.90
CA GLY A 421 -28.27 13.80 -17.33
C GLY A 421 -29.37 12.76 -17.41
N ASP A 422 -30.51 13.03 -16.72
CA ASP A 422 -31.72 12.22 -16.69
C ASP A 422 -31.40 10.71 -16.75
N SER A 423 -30.63 10.20 -15.76
CA SER A 423 -30.29 8.79 -15.77
C SER A 423 -31.59 8.00 -15.57
N GLU A 424 -31.96 7.18 -16.55
CA GLU A 424 -33.05 6.20 -16.46
C GLU A 424 -32.92 5.30 -15.20
N TRP A 425 -31.81 5.41 -14.49
CA TRP A 425 -31.42 4.60 -13.32
C TRP A 425 -31.79 5.23 -11.96
N GLY A 426 -32.32 6.48 -11.94
CA GLY A 426 -32.95 7.06 -10.74
C GLY A 426 -32.02 7.33 -9.56
N TYR A 427 -30.74 7.61 -9.79
CA TYR A 427 -29.81 7.97 -8.71
C TYR A 427 -30.24 9.29 -8.05
N PRO A 428 -30.24 9.36 -6.71
CA PRO A 428 -30.61 10.58 -6.01
C PRO A 428 -29.60 11.69 -6.31
N ASP A 429 -30.12 12.87 -6.67
CA ASP A 429 -29.34 14.10 -6.83
C ASP A 429 -28.79 14.51 -5.45
N LYS A 430 -27.53 14.22 -5.18
CA LYS A 430 -26.90 14.45 -3.89
C LYS A 430 -26.79 15.94 -3.61
N ARG A 431 -27.31 16.40 -2.48
CA ARG A 431 -27.36 17.82 -2.12
C ARG A 431 -26.71 18.14 -0.78
N TYR A 432 -25.79 17.33 -0.32
CA TYR A 432 -25.04 17.67 0.89
C TYR A 432 -23.60 18.02 0.57
N VAL A 433 -23.07 18.98 1.32
CA VAL A 433 -21.69 19.43 1.23
C VAL A 433 -20.89 18.74 2.30
N ASN A 434 -19.68 18.29 1.99
CA ASN A 434 -18.81 17.70 2.99
C ASN A 434 -18.45 18.73 4.08
N ARG A 435 -17.99 18.25 5.23
CA ARG A 435 -17.76 19.09 6.42
C ARG A 435 -16.45 19.87 6.42
N SER A 436 -15.67 19.87 5.34
CA SER A 436 -14.33 20.45 5.28
C SER A 436 -14.30 21.93 5.64
N LYS A 437 -15.27 22.72 5.16
CA LYS A 437 -15.37 24.17 5.48
C LYS A 437 -15.82 24.42 6.91
N GLU A 438 -16.77 23.63 7.40
CA GLU A 438 -17.29 23.74 8.77
C GLU A 438 -16.20 23.54 9.83
N THR A 439 -15.32 22.56 9.60
CA THR A 439 -14.31 22.10 10.57
C THR A 439 -12.96 22.78 10.40
N GLU A 440 -12.74 23.59 9.36
CA GLU A 440 -11.43 24.09 8.92
C GLU A 440 -10.63 24.77 10.04
N MET A 441 -11.29 25.62 10.85
CA MET A 441 -10.60 26.33 11.94
C MET A 441 -10.14 25.40 13.07
N GLY A 442 -10.97 24.41 13.43
CA GLY A 442 -10.64 23.42 14.46
C GLY A 442 -9.51 22.49 14.00
N ASP A 443 -9.67 21.93 12.81
CA ASP A 443 -8.69 21.02 12.20
C ASP A 443 -7.33 21.70 12.03
N SER A 444 -7.30 22.94 11.51
CA SER A 444 -6.06 23.74 11.36
C SER A 444 -5.38 24.02 12.69
N ARG A 445 -6.14 24.38 13.73
CA ARG A 445 -5.61 24.66 15.05
C ARG A 445 -4.97 23.42 15.66
N ALA A 446 -5.66 22.28 15.64
CA ALA A 446 -5.17 21.03 16.20
C ALA A 446 -3.95 20.51 15.45
N LEU A 447 -3.95 20.56 14.11
CA LEU A 447 -2.80 20.19 13.29
C LEU A 447 -1.58 21.06 13.61
N ASN A 448 -1.74 22.39 13.69
CA ASN A 448 -0.63 23.29 14.02
C ASN A 448 -0.06 23.01 15.42
N ALA A 449 -0.92 22.70 16.41
CA ALA A 449 -0.48 22.31 17.75
C ALA A 449 0.32 21.00 17.73
N LEU A 450 -0.14 20.00 17.00
CA LEU A 450 0.57 18.74 16.81
C LEU A 450 1.94 18.96 16.14
N LEU A 451 2.01 19.74 15.06
CA LEU A 451 3.27 20.05 14.37
C LEU A 451 4.25 20.81 15.26
N GLN A 452 3.77 21.70 16.11
CA GLN A 452 4.60 22.39 17.10
C GLN A 452 5.22 21.41 18.10
N GLU A 453 4.42 20.49 18.62
CA GLU A 453 4.88 19.44 19.53
C GLU A 453 5.94 18.55 18.88
N ILE A 454 5.71 18.09 17.63
CA ILE A 454 6.66 17.28 16.86
C ILE A 454 8.00 18.03 16.70
N ARG A 455 7.98 19.32 16.36
CA ARG A 455 9.20 20.11 16.23
C ARG A 455 9.97 20.22 17.55
N GLN A 456 9.29 20.34 18.67
CA GLN A 456 9.91 20.36 20.00
C GLN A 456 10.59 19.01 20.31
N ARG A 457 9.93 17.90 20.02
CA ARG A 457 10.48 16.55 20.18
C ARG A 457 11.71 16.33 19.29
N GLN A 458 11.67 16.77 18.03
CA GLN A 458 12.82 16.71 17.12
C GLN A 458 14.01 17.54 17.63
N GLN A 459 13.75 18.71 18.23
CA GLN A 459 14.81 19.55 18.81
C GLN A 459 15.44 18.91 20.03
N ALA A 460 14.64 18.27 20.90
CA ALA A 460 15.14 17.55 22.07
C ALA A 460 16.08 16.40 21.65
N LEU A 461 15.69 15.61 20.65
CA LEU A 461 16.53 14.51 20.12
C LEU A 461 17.85 14.95 19.46
N ARG A 462 18.00 16.21 19.07
CA ARG A 462 19.26 16.77 18.50
C ARG A 462 20.22 17.26 19.58
N LEU A 463 19.74 17.44 20.80
CA LEU A 463 20.54 17.94 21.92
C LEU A 463 21.11 16.81 22.79
N ASP A 464 20.52 15.62 22.71
CA ASP A 464 21.01 14.36 23.28
C ASP A 464 21.98 13.67 22.32
#